data_dcaf8a23479b6cd9e158ee8b7d411ab6
#
_entry.id   dcaf8a23479b6cd9e158ee8b7d411ab6
#
_cell.length_a   1.000
_cell.length_b   1.000
_cell.length_c   1.000
_cell.angle_alpha   90.00
_cell.angle_beta   90.00
_cell.angle_gamma   90.00
#
_symmetry.space_group_name_H-M   'P 1'
#
loop_
_entity.id
_entity.type
_entity.pdbx_description
1 polymer ?
#
loop_
_entity_poly.entity_id
_entity_poly.type
_entity_poly.pdbx_seq_one_letter_code
_entity_poly.pdbx_strand_id
1 'polypeptide(L)'
;MKKIHRTLSLFTVAAMCTALLCSCGEVPDSSQTDSSSKAATTTTADTTADTTTTGEESSTASVASAPDSSVSDSSSAVTDDTKTNGITPAMWKVTSPEGNTMVMLGSFHALKDECYPLPEAITNAYNNADILAVECDITSTKEDGEYMKNLMKQMLYNDNTKLSQHISEEAYSALQTYLGYWGMDISALEVYRPWAVSSTLDTLLIQDADFDSEKGLDNYLLTTAHADGKEIYEVESVDFQMNLLINFSDDIYDLMFRSYEGETKESQKQSLEDLYTAWKSGDIETFLEEDNEEELAGYTEEDKKIAEDYNNQMLYDRNKNMAKAAEDLMSQGKNVFYVVGAAHYAGEGGIIDLLEKDGYTAERVQY
;
A
#
# COMPACT_ATOMS: atom_id res chain seq x y z
N MET A 1 -6.14 24.35 3.22
CA MET A 1 -4.87 23.73 2.80
C MET A 1 -4.71 22.27 3.21
N LYS A 2 -5.45 21.72 4.18
CA LYS A 2 -5.15 20.38 4.74
C LYS A 2 -5.66 19.15 4.00
N LYS A 3 -6.64 19.22 3.08
CA LYS A 3 -7.30 18.04 2.53
C LYS A 3 -6.97 17.70 1.06
N ILE A 4 -6.75 18.66 0.17
CA ILE A 4 -6.14 18.36 -1.16
C ILE A 4 -4.82 17.63 -0.94
N HIS A 5 -4.14 17.95 0.14
CA HIS A 5 -2.96 17.28 0.61
C HIS A 5 -3.17 15.80 0.94
N ARG A 6 -4.29 15.44 1.58
CA ARG A 6 -4.64 14.03 1.85
C ARG A 6 -4.80 13.23 0.58
N THR A 7 -5.45 13.79 -0.42
CA THR A 7 -5.69 13.11 -1.70
C THR A 7 -4.44 13.06 -2.57
N LEU A 8 -3.64 14.12 -2.61
CA LEU A 8 -2.45 14.21 -3.45
C LEU A 8 -1.21 13.48 -2.89
N SER A 9 -1.05 13.39 -1.56
CA SER A 9 0.21 12.94 -0.95
C SER A 9 0.20 11.50 -0.45
N LEU A 10 -0.94 10.93 -0.03
CA LEU A 10 -0.94 9.72 0.78
C LEU A 10 -1.27 8.42 0.05
N PHE A 11 -1.75 8.48 -1.19
CA PHE A 11 -2.38 7.29 -1.75
C PHE A 11 -1.59 6.49 -2.75
N THR A 12 -0.57 7.05 -3.38
CA THR A 12 -0.16 6.43 -4.63
C THR A 12 1.33 6.26 -4.87
N VAL A 13 2.15 7.10 -4.30
CA VAL A 13 3.59 7.05 -4.59
C VAL A 13 4.31 6.11 -3.63
N ALA A 14 3.85 6.07 -2.38
CA ALA A 14 4.53 5.38 -1.29
C ALA A 14 4.64 3.86 -1.48
N ALA A 15 3.58 3.24 -1.90
CA ALA A 15 3.50 1.79 -1.85
C ALA A 15 4.38 1.08 -2.87
N MET A 16 4.45 1.61 -4.07
CA MET A 16 5.25 0.96 -5.12
C MET A 16 6.72 1.32 -5.03
N CYS A 17 7.02 2.61 -4.84
CA CYS A 17 8.40 3.05 -4.77
C CYS A 17 9.09 2.56 -3.51
N THR A 18 8.40 2.48 -2.36
CA THR A 18 8.98 1.92 -1.14
C THR A 18 9.29 0.44 -1.28
N ALA A 19 8.39 -0.35 -1.83
CA ALA A 19 8.65 -1.77 -2.06
C ALA A 19 9.82 -2.00 -3.03
N LEU A 20 10.00 -1.12 -4.02
CA LEU A 20 11.10 -1.20 -4.98
C LEU A 20 12.40 -0.57 -4.45
N LEU A 21 12.34 0.53 -3.70
CA LEU A 21 13.51 1.25 -3.23
C LEU A 21 14.08 0.70 -1.91
N CYS A 22 13.27 0.14 -1.01
CA CYS A 22 13.76 -0.52 0.21
C CYS A 22 14.59 -1.78 -0.06
N SER A 23 14.46 -2.38 -1.25
CA SER A 23 15.31 -3.50 -1.67
C SER A 23 16.77 -3.10 -1.96
N CYS A 24 17.06 -1.80 -2.09
CA CYS A 24 18.41 -1.28 -2.30
C CYS A 24 19.02 -0.86 -0.94
N GLY A 25 19.43 -1.84 -0.14
CA GLY A 25 20.09 -1.61 1.14
C GLY A 25 21.32 -0.72 1.04
N GLU A 26 21.46 0.17 2.05
CA GLU A 26 22.61 0.97 2.44
C GLU A 26 22.94 2.18 1.55
N VAL A 27 22.56 3.35 2.05
CA VAL A 27 23.21 4.63 1.72
C VAL A 27 24.70 4.47 2.13
N PRO A 28 25.69 4.70 1.24
CA PRO A 28 27.08 4.59 1.63
C PRO A 28 27.42 5.69 2.64
N ASP A 29 27.73 5.27 3.87
CA ASP A 29 28.30 6.12 4.91
C ASP A 29 29.64 6.68 4.43
N SER A 30 29.69 7.98 4.15
CA SER A 30 30.88 8.70 3.71
C SER A 30 31.78 9.10 4.89
N SER A 31 32.07 8.17 5.82
CA SER A 31 33.07 8.41 6.85
C SER A 31 33.82 7.14 7.26
N GLN A 32 34.79 6.75 6.43
CA GLN A 32 35.96 6.03 6.95
C GLN A 32 37.19 6.31 6.08
N THR A 33 38.07 7.11 6.64
CA THR A 33 39.43 7.28 6.22
C THR A 33 40.25 6.05 6.64
N ASP A 34 41.11 5.64 5.74
CA ASP A 34 42.14 4.60 5.84
C ASP A 34 42.84 4.44 7.18
N SER A 35 43.05 3.19 7.60
CA SER A 35 44.39 2.76 8.00
C SER A 35 44.54 1.24 8.01
N SER A 36 45.58 0.82 7.35
CA SER A 36 46.12 -0.53 7.12
C SER A 36 46.48 -1.33 8.36
N SER A 37 46.28 -2.65 8.40
CA SER A 37 47.37 -3.64 8.23
C SER A 37 47.01 -5.05 8.70
N LYS A 38 47.30 -6.02 7.86
CA LYS A 38 47.79 -7.39 8.06
C LYS A 38 47.50 -8.18 9.34
N ALA A 39 46.91 -9.35 9.25
CA ALA A 39 47.65 -10.62 9.14
C ALA A 39 46.72 -11.84 9.24
N ALA A 40 47.02 -12.83 8.46
CA ALA A 40 46.38 -14.15 8.42
C ALA A 40 46.76 -15.00 9.64
N THR A 41 45.90 -15.96 10.00
CA THR A 41 46.32 -17.34 10.25
C THR A 41 45.13 -18.30 10.40
N THR A 42 45.21 -19.36 9.69
CA THR A 42 44.49 -20.62 9.61
C THR A 42 44.43 -21.39 10.94
N THR A 43 43.39 -22.20 11.20
CA THR A 43 43.50 -23.66 11.46
C THR A 43 42.19 -24.24 12.03
N THR A 44 41.57 -25.11 11.23
CA THR A 44 41.09 -26.50 11.38
C THR A 44 40.46 -27.01 12.70
N ALA A 45 39.27 -27.60 12.50
CA ALA A 45 38.76 -28.93 12.87
C ALA A 45 38.74 -29.34 14.36
N ASP A 46 37.69 -29.93 14.86
CA ASP A 46 37.29 -31.34 14.73
C ASP A 46 36.10 -31.67 15.66
N THR A 47 35.12 -32.36 15.18
CA THR A 47 34.41 -33.60 15.53
C THR A 47 33.98 -33.93 16.97
N THR A 48 32.79 -34.50 17.01
CA THR A 48 32.16 -35.64 17.75
C THR A 48 31.01 -35.22 18.64
N ALA A 49 29.78 -35.62 18.36
CA ALA A 49 29.01 -36.86 18.52
C ALA A 49 28.85 -37.30 20.01
N ASP A 50 27.64 -37.42 20.48
CA ASP A 50 26.95 -38.68 20.79
C ASP A 50 25.74 -38.51 21.73
N THR A 51 24.61 -39.00 21.34
CA THR A 51 23.74 -40.04 21.78
C THR A 51 22.87 -39.90 23.06
N THR A 52 21.57 -40.10 22.83
CA THR A 52 20.58 -40.93 23.56
C THR A 52 20.11 -40.50 24.97
N THR A 53 18.86 -40.67 25.40
CA THR A 53 17.81 -41.65 25.22
C THR A 53 16.56 -41.30 26.06
N THR A 54 15.37 -41.54 25.51
CA THR A 54 14.14 -42.11 26.08
C THR A 54 13.48 -41.72 27.40
N GLY A 55 12.13 -41.72 27.36
CA GLY A 55 11.16 -42.03 28.45
C GLY A 55 9.83 -41.27 28.25
N GLU A 56 8.84 -41.80 27.60
CA GLU A 56 7.58 -42.49 27.90
C GLU A 56 7.07 -42.24 29.33
N GLU A 57 5.86 -41.93 29.54
CA GLU A 57 4.50 -42.47 29.49
C GLU A 57 3.57 -41.48 30.23
N SER A 58 2.39 -41.27 29.81
CA SER A 58 1.09 -41.97 29.75
C SER A 58 0.05 -41.47 30.78
N SER A 59 -1.13 -41.20 30.24
CA SER A 59 -2.49 -41.38 30.73
C SER A 59 -2.97 -40.52 31.93
N THR A 60 -4.22 -40.12 32.05
CA THR A 60 -5.54 -40.68 31.69
C THR A 60 -6.64 -39.63 31.87
N ALA A 61 -7.74 -39.87 31.19
CA ALA A 61 -9.03 -39.18 31.15
C ALA A 61 -9.82 -39.16 32.48
N SER A 62 -10.77 -38.17 32.57
CA SER A 62 -12.15 -38.37 33.07
C SER A 62 -12.98 -37.09 32.89
N VAL A 63 -13.93 -37.07 32.14
CA VAL A 63 -15.38 -37.21 31.96
C VAL A 63 -16.26 -36.57 33.05
N ALA A 64 -17.29 -35.82 32.53
CA ALA A 64 -18.63 -35.47 33.03
C ALA A 64 -18.74 -34.22 33.91
N SER A 65 -19.74 -33.36 33.82
CA SER A 65 -21.10 -33.35 33.26
C SER A 65 -21.61 -31.89 33.29
N ALA A 66 -22.53 -31.55 32.36
CA ALA A 66 -23.38 -30.38 32.44
C ALA A 66 -24.51 -30.54 33.47
N PRO A 67 -25.25 -29.50 33.87
CA PRO A 67 -26.45 -29.10 33.16
C PRO A 67 -26.72 -27.57 33.13
N ASP A 68 -27.20 -27.14 32.03
CA ASP A 68 -28.52 -26.63 31.61
C ASP A 68 -29.13 -25.39 32.29
N SER A 69 -29.56 -24.52 31.39
CA SER A 69 -30.64 -23.51 31.37
C SER A 69 -30.39 -22.13 31.98
N SER A 70 -30.42 -21.09 31.16
CA SER A 70 -31.64 -20.38 30.74
C SER A 70 -31.30 -19.11 29.93
N VAL A 71 -32.11 -18.94 28.92
CA VAL A 71 -32.22 -17.85 27.96
C VAL A 71 -32.40 -16.48 28.63
N SER A 72 -31.66 -15.48 28.14
CA SER A 72 -32.19 -14.11 27.99
C SER A 72 -31.50 -13.44 26.80
N ASP A 73 -32.33 -13.19 25.82
CA ASP A 73 -32.10 -12.46 24.59
C ASP A 73 -31.72 -11.00 24.87
N SER A 74 -30.56 -10.58 24.44
CA SER A 74 -30.26 -9.17 24.13
C SER A 74 -29.17 -9.16 23.07
N SER A 75 -29.60 -9.00 21.80
CA SER A 75 -28.72 -8.85 20.67
C SER A 75 -27.99 -7.51 20.76
N SER A 76 -26.79 -7.54 21.29
CA SER A 76 -25.72 -6.65 20.88
C SER A 76 -24.73 -7.53 20.12
N ALA A 77 -24.56 -7.24 18.84
CA ALA A 77 -23.53 -7.89 18.05
C ALA A 77 -22.17 -7.54 18.68
N VAL A 78 -21.71 -8.41 19.55
CA VAL A 78 -20.31 -8.44 19.97
C VAL A 78 -19.58 -9.08 18.78
N THR A 79 -18.95 -8.26 17.97
CA THR A 79 -17.95 -8.75 17.02
C THR A 79 -16.94 -9.55 17.83
N ASP A 80 -16.75 -10.80 17.49
CA ASP A 80 -15.77 -11.68 18.12
C ASP A 80 -14.37 -11.21 17.72
N ASP A 81 -13.83 -10.29 18.48
CA ASP A 81 -12.53 -9.63 18.26
C ASP A 81 -11.37 -10.64 18.08
N THR A 82 -11.58 -11.88 18.49
CA THR A 82 -10.56 -12.93 18.37
C THR A 82 -10.42 -13.50 16.95
N LYS A 83 -11.39 -13.22 16.05
CA LYS A 83 -11.38 -13.71 14.66
C LYS A 83 -10.90 -12.68 13.65
N THR A 84 -10.88 -11.42 14.01
CA THR A 84 -10.61 -10.31 13.09
C THR A 84 -9.32 -9.57 13.39
N ASN A 85 -8.67 -9.81 14.53
CA ASN A 85 -7.57 -8.98 15.03
C ASN A 85 -7.91 -7.47 15.05
N GLY A 86 -9.20 -7.13 15.18
CA GLY A 86 -9.67 -5.75 15.14
C GLY A 86 -9.61 -5.10 13.76
N ILE A 87 -9.43 -5.87 12.68
CA ILE A 87 -9.48 -5.36 11.31
C ILE A 87 -10.63 -6.01 10.52
N THR A 88 -11.38 -5.17 9.82
CA THR A 88 -12.52 -5.54 8.99
C THR A 88 -12.53 -4.71 7.71
N PRO A 89 -11.45 -4.76 6.91
CA PRO A 89 -11.33 -3.91 5.74
C PRO A 89 -12.47 -4.15 4.76
N ALA A 90 -12.72 -3.15 3.91
CA ALA A 90 -13.83 -3.20 2.96
C ALA A 90 -13.68 -4.39 2.00
N MET A 91 -14.61 -5.34 2.09
CA MET A 91 -14.67 -6.52 1.24
C MET A 91 -16.09 -6.75 0.73
N TRP A 92 -16.23 -7.14 -0.53
CA TRP A 92 -17.51 -7.35 -1.18
C TRP A 92 -17.57 -8.71 -1.85
N LYS A 93 -18.76 -9.28 -1.87
CA LYS A 93 -19.15 -10.31 -2.81
C LYS A 93 -19.91 -9.64 -3.94
N VAL A 94 -19.33 -9.64 -5.13
CA VAL A 94 -19.95 -9.08 -6.33
C VAL A 94 -20.54 -10.21 -7.16
N THR A 95 -21.76 -9.98 -7.68
CA THR A 95 -22.47 -10.95 -8.52
C THR A 95 -22.84 -10.31 -9.84
N SER A 96 -22.46 -10.94 -10.95
CA SER A 96 -22.83 -10.48 -12.31
C SER A 96 -24.31 -10.73 -12.62
N PRO A 97 -24.88 -10.06 -13.64
CA PRO A 97 -26.22 -10.35 -14.13
C PRO A 97 -26.48 -11.82 -14.51
N GLU A 98 -25.43 -12.55 -14.93
CA GLU A 98 -25.49 -13.98 -15.27
C GLU A 98 -25.35 -14.90 -14.05
N GLY A 99 -25.05 -14.34 -12.87
CA GLY A 99 -24.92 -15.08 -11.62
C GLY A 99 -23.49 -15.54 -11.28
N ASN A 100 -22.47 -15.12 -12.03
CA ASN A 100 -21.08 -15.36 -11.66
C ASN A 100 -20.72 -14.46 -10.46
N THR A 101 -19.83 -14.97 -9.59
CA THR A 101 -19.46 -14.24 -8.37
C THR A 101 -17.96 -14.03 -8.27
N MET A 102 -17.56 -12.92 -7.65
CA MET A 102 -16.19 -12.56 -7.33
C MET A 102 -16.13 -11.99 -5.91
N VAL A 103 -15.02 -12.21 -5.20
CA VAL A 103 -14.75 -11.52 -3.94
C VAL A 103 -13.76 -10.40 -4.21
N MET A 104 -14.10 -9.18 -3.81
CA MET A 104 -13.27 -7.99 -3.96
C MET A 104 -12.85 -7.46 -2.59
N LEU A 105 -11.60 -7.03 -2.44
CA LEU A 105 -11.04 -6.52 -1.18
C LEU A 105 -10.24 -5.25 -1.43
N GLY A 106 -10.50 -4.22 -0.64
CA GLY A 106 -9.68 -3.00 -0.61
C GLY A 106 -8.38 -3.24 0.14
N SER A 107 -7.24 -3.09 -0.52
CA SER A 107 -5.92 -3.24 0.08
C SER A 107 -5.40 -1.94 0.70
N PHE A 108 -4.38 -2.09 1.56
CA PHE A 108 -3.57 -1.02 2.08
C PHE A 108 -2.10 -1.43 1.98
N HIS A 109 -1.31 -0.60 1.32
CA HIS A 109 0.00 -1.01 0.83
C HIS A 109 1.13 -1.05 1.86
N ALA A 110 0.92 -0.52 3.06
CA ALA A 110 1.87 -0.61 4.15
C ALA A 110 1.12 -0.89 5.46
N LEU A 111 1.43 -1.96 6.13
CA LEU A 111 0.72 -2.39 7.33
C LEU A 111 1.66 -2.54 8.53
N LYS A 112 1.06 -2.74 9.69
CA LYS A 112 1.74 -3.02 10.97
C LYS A 112 1.59 -4.49 11.33
N ASP A 113 2.47 -5.01 12.20
CA ASP A 113 2.44 -6.40 12.69
C ASP A 113 1.10 -6.81 13.28
N GLU A 114 0.39 -5.87 13.89
CA GLU A 114 -0.90 -6.12 14.55
C GLU A 114 -2.01 -6.58 13.58
N CYS A 115 -1.85 -6.38 12.26
CA CYS A 115 -2.80 -6.85 11.26
C CYS A 115 -2.73 -8.37 11.02
N TYR A 116 -1.69 -9.03 11.52
CA TYR A 116 -1.44 -10.43 11.25
C TYR A 116 -1.57 -11.32 12.49
N PRO A 117 -2.09 -12.55 12.33
CA PRO A 117 -2.60 -13.15 11.08
C PRO A 117 -3.85 -12.43 10.56
N LEU A 118 -4.04 -12.45 9.24
CA LEU A 118 -5.23 -11.86 8.62
C LEU A 118 -6.53 -12.52 9.12
N PRO A 119 -7.67 -11.81 9.13
CA PRO A 119 -8.99 -12.36 9.43
C PRO A 119 -9.33 -13.59 8.59
N GLU A 120 -10.09 -14.54 9.20
CA GLU A 120 -10.52 -15.75 8.49
C GLU A 120 -11.30 -15.45 7.21
N ALA A 121 -12.09 -14.38 7.16
CA ALA A 121 -12.84 -14.02 5.97
C ALA A 121 -11.91 -13.75 4.77
N ILE A 122 -10.79 -13.04 4.99
CA ILE A 122 -9.80 -12.73 3.95
C ILE A 122 -9.05 -14.00 3.53
N THR A 123 -8.55 -14.78 4.51
CA THR A 123 -7.82 -16.02 4.21
C THR A 123 -8.71 -17.05 3.52
N ASN A 124 -10.00 -17.13 3.87
CA ASN A 124 -10.97 -18.00 3.19
C ASN A 124 -11.25 -17.52 1.76
N ALA A 125 -11.36 -16.19 1.51
CA ALA A 125 -11.52 -15.66 0.16
C ALA A 125 -10.30 -16.02 -0.72
N TYR A 126 -9.09 -15.83 -0.19
CA TYR A 126 -7.86 -16.23 -0.86
C TYR A 126 -7.81 -17.74 -1.15
N ASN A 127 -8.07 -18.58 -0.14
CA ASN A 127 -7.97 -20.04 -0.27
C ASN A 127 -8.98 -20.62 -1.26
N ASN A 128 -10.19 -20.04 -1.36
CA ASN A 128 -11.24 -20.49 -2.27
C ASN A 128 -11.08 -19.94 -3.71
N ALA A 129 -10.18 -19.00 -3.94
CA ALA A 129 -9.95 -18.43 -5.27
C ALA A 129 -9.01 -19.31 -6.10
N ASP A 130 -9.33 -19.44 -7.40
CA ASP A 130 -8.44 -20.01 -8.40
C ASP A 130 -7.36 -18.99 -8.84
N ILE A 131 -7.75 -17.69 -8.86
CA ILE A 131 -6.91 -16.58 -9.28
C ILE A 131 -6.86 -15.53 -8.16
N LEU A 132 -5.66 -15.02 -7.86
CA LEU A 132 -5.46 -13.76 -7.18
C LEU A 132 -5.27 -12.66 -8.24
N ALA A 133 -6.24 -11.74 -8.35
CA ALA A 133 -6.10 -10.57 -9.19
C ALA A 133 -5.64 -9.38 -8.34
N VAL A 134 -4.59 -8.70 -8.76
CA VAL A 134 -3.96 -7.57 -8.07
C VAL A 134 -3.72 -6.43 -9.04
N GLU A 135 -3.42 -5.23 -8.54
CA GLU A 135 -3.03 -4.12 -9.40
C GLU A 135 -1.84 -4.51 -10.28
N CYS A 136 -0.74 -4.90 -9.67
CA CYS A 136 0.45 -5.42 -10.35
C CYS A 136 1.27 -6.32 -9.42
N ASP A 137 2.11 -7.19 -9.99
CA ASP A 137 3.02 -8.04 -9.23
C ASP A 137 4.35 -7.32 -8.95
N ILE A 138 4.36 -6.54 -7.87
CA ILE A 138 5.55 -5.79 -7.43
C ILE A 138 6.73 -6.69 -7.06
N THR A 139 6.48 -7.96 -6.75
CA THR A 139 7.55 -8.90 -6.36
C THR A 139 8.37 -9.34 -7.56
N SER A 140 7.78 -9.34 -8.76
CA SER A 140 8.40 -9.80 -9.99
C SER A 140 9.58 -8.93 -10.44
N THR A 141 9.61 -7.65 -10.06
CA THR A 141 10.65 -6.67 -10.48
C THR A 141 11.73 -6.45 -9.43
N LYS A 142 11.51 -6.84 -8.16
CA LYS A 142 12.46 -6.62 -7.07
C LYS A 142 13.83 -7.27 -7.30
N GLU A 143 13.86 -8.42 -7.95
CA GLU A 143 15.10 -9.17 -8.23
C GLU A 143 15.72 -8.82 -9.60
N ASP A 144 15.04 -8.02 -10.44
CA ASP A 144 15.58 -7.59 -11.72
C ASP A 144 16.53 -6.39 -11.55
N GLY A 145 17.82 -6.70 -11.43
CA GLY A 145 18.86 -5.68 -11.27
C GLY A 145 18.99 -4.72 -12.46
N GLU A 146 18.57 -5.09 -13.68
CA GLU A 146 18.56 -4.17 -14.83
C GLU A 146 17.37 -3.21 -14.75
N TYR A 147 16.21 -3.71 -14.36
CA TYR A 147 15.03 -2.89 -14.09
C TYR A 147 15.32 -1.83 -13.03
N MET A 148 15.84 -2.25 -11.87
CA MET A 148 16.19 -1.35 -10.77
C MET A 148 17.22 -0.30 -11.17
N LYS A 149 18.26 -0.70 -11.93
CA LYS A 149 19.27 0.24 -12.45
C LYS A 149 18.68 1.27 -13.41
N ASN A 150 17.69 0.87 -14.23
CA ASN A 150 17.03 1.80 -15.15
C ASN A 150 16.09 2.74 -14.41
N LEU A 151 15.38 2.26 -13.40
CA LEU A 151 14.55 3.07 -12.52
C LEU A 151 15.40 4.14 -11.80
N MET A 152 16.54 3.74 -11.21
CA MET A 152 17.47 4.69 -10.56
C MET A 152 17.97 5.78 -11.50
N LYS A 153 18.20 5.47 -12.78
CA LYS A 153 18.59 6.50 -13.77
C LYS A 153 17.45 7.48 -14.05
N GLN A 154 16.20 7.01 -14.00
CA GLN A 154 15.03 7.86 -14.20
C GLN A 154 14.72 8.75 -13.00
N MET A 155 15.24 8.43 -11.81
CA MET A 155 15.16 9.30 -10.64
C MET A 155 15.94 10.61 -10.81
N LEU A 156 16.94 10.62 -11.67
CA LEU A 156 17.88 11.73 -11.81
C LEU A 156 17.60 12.56 -13.07
N TYR A 157 17.87 13.86 -12.98
CA TYR A 157 17.98 14.68 -14.17
C TYR A 157 19.23 14.29 -14.98
N ASN A 158 19.08 14.19 -16.29
CA ASN A 158 20.17 13.82 -17.22
C ASN A 158 20.58 14.95 -18.16
N ASP A 159 19.96 16.13 -18.02
CA ASP A 159 20.14 17.32 -18.84
C ASP A 159 20.86 18.45 -18.10
N ASN A 160 21.40 18.19 -16.92
CA ASN A 160 22.03 19.12 -15.99
C ASN A 160 21.08 20.18 -15.41
N THR A 161 19.78 19.98 -15.48
CA THR A 161 18.82 20.78 -14.71
C THR A 161 18.77 20.31 -13.26
N LYS A 162 18.05 21.03 -12.42
CA LYS A 162 17.94 20.82 -10.99
C LYS A 162 16.49 20.91 -10.56
N LEU A 163 16.14 20.29 -9.44
CA LEU A 163 14.79 20.34 -8.84
C LEU A 163 14.24 21.77 -8.79
N SER A 164 15.06 22.74 -8.32
CA SER A 164 14.71 24.16 -8.23
C SER A 164 14.39 24.86 -9.56
N GLN A 165 14.60 24.20 -10.70
CA GLN A 165 14.26 24.70 -12.04
C GLN A 165 12.94 24.13 -12.57
N HIS A 166 12.38 23.13 -11.88
CA HIS A 166 11.18 22.38 -12.27
C HIS A 166 9.97 22.62 -11.35
N ILE A 167 10.20 23.25 -10.20
CA ILE A 167 9.14 23.63 -9.25
C ILE A 167 9.23 25.10 -8.91
N SER A 168 8.13 25.69 -8.44
CA SER A 168 8.06 27.09 -8.03
C SER A 168 8.91 27.39 -6.80
N GLU A 169 9.18 28.67 -6.55
CA GLU A 169 9.88 29.11 -5.34
C GLU A 169 9.06 28.78 -4.08
N GLU A 170 7.74 28.85 -4.16
CA GLU A 170 6.80 28.47 -3.11
C GLU A 170 6.91 26.99 -2.77
N ALA A 171 6.85 26.10 -3.78
CA ALA A 171 7.01 24.66 -3.63
C ALA A 171 8.39 24.30 -3.04
N TYR A 172 9.44 24.94 -3.56
CA TYR A 172 10.80 24.72 -3.07
C TYR A 172 10.94 25.12 -1.60
N SER A 173 10.38 26.26 -1.19
CA SER A 173 10.43 26.76 0.19
C SER A 173 9.63 25.88 1.15
N ALA A 174 8.43 25.45 0.75
CA ALA A 174 7.61 24.52 1.53
C ALA A 174 8.32 23.17 1.72
N LEU A 175 8.84 22.60 0.63
CA LEU A 175 9.61 21.36 0.63
C LEU A 175 10.87 21.47 1.51
N GLN A 176 11.63 22.56 1.40
CA GLN A 176 12.81 22.79 2.24
C GLN A 176 12.47 22.82 3.72
N THR A 177 11.36 23.48 4.09
CA THR A 177 10.88 23.56 5.45
C THR A 177 10.48 22.16 5.97
N TYR A 178 9.75 21.40 5.14
CA TYR A 178 9.29 20.06 5.47
C TYR A 178 10.46 19.07 5.63
N LEU A 179 11.43 19.11 4.71
CA LEU A 179 12.66 18.30 4.81
C LEU A 179 13.46 18.59 6.09
N GLY A 180 13.39 19.82 6.60
CA GLY A 180 14.02 20.21 7.87
C GLY A 180 13.54 19.37 9.07
N TYR A 181 12.28 18.88 9.07
CA TYR A 181 11.79 17.97 10.10
C TYR A 181 12.45 16.58 10.04
N TRP A 182 13.00 16.22 8.89
CA TRP A 182 13.76 14.99 8.70
C TRP A 182 15.27 15.17 8.87
N GLY A 183 15.71 16.39 9.20
CA GLY A 183 17.13 16.73 9.29
C GLY A 183 17.84 16.69 7.91
N MET A 184 17.10 16.80 6.82
CA MET A 184 17.62 16.76 5.46
C MET A 184 17.79 18.17 4.90
N ASP A 185 18.85 18.38 4.14
CA ASP A 185 19.08 19.59 3.37
C ASP A 185 18.57 19.37 1.93
N ILE A 186 17.69 20.25 1.45
CA ILE A 186 17.11 20.17 0.11
C ILE A 186 18.18 20.15 -0.99
N SER A 187 19.36 20.71 -0.74
CA SER A 187 20.46 20.68 -1.70
C SER A 187 20.92 19.27 -2.07
N ALA A 188 20.71 18.29 -1.18
CA ALA A 188 21.00 16.89 -1.47
C ALA A 188 20.03 16.27 -2.48
N LEU A 189 18.84 16.88 -2.66
CA LEU A 189 17.80 16.41 -3.56
C LEU A 189 17.75 17.15 -4.91
N GLU A 190 18.61 18.15 -5.11
CA GLU A 190 18.65 18.97 -6.34
C GLU A 190 18.86 18.17 -7.64
N VAL A 191 19.48 17.01 -7.55
CA VAL A 191 19.75 16.15 -8.71
C VAL A 191 18.60 15.22 -9.06
N TYR A 192 17.60 15.11 -8.18
CA TYR A 192 16.48 14.20 -8.33
C TYR A 192 15.27 14.89 -8.97
N ARG A 193 14.56 14.13 -9.79
CA ARG A 193 13.29 14.54 -10.37
C ARG A 193 12.20 14.58 -9.29
N PRO A 194 11.13 15.39 -9.46
CA PRO A 194 10.10 15.57 -8.43
C PRO A 194 9.48 14.27 -7.95
N TRP A 195 9.19 13.32 -8.85
CA TRP A 195 8.62 12.03 -8.47
C TRP A 195 9.49 11.22 -7.49
N ALA A 196 10.80 11.28 -7.67
CA ALA A 196 11.74 10.58 -6.80
C ALA A 196 11.86 11.26 -5.44
N VAL A 197 11.74 12.59 -5.40
CA VAL A 197 11.68 13.35 -4.14
C VAL A 197 10.42 13.00 -3.37
N SER A 198 9.25 13.01 -4.02
CA SER A 198 7.97 12.62 -3.42
C SER A 198 8.05 11.19 -2.84
N SER A 199 8.51 10.22 -3.64
CA SER A 199 8.67 8.83 -3.19
C SER A 199 9.61 8.68 -1.98
N THR A 200 10.65 9.52 -1.91
CA THR A 200 11.56 9.52 -0.76
C THR A 200 10.85 10.00 0.50
N LEU A 201 10.06 11.07 0.41
CA LEU A 201 9.28 11.58 1.54
C LEU A 201 8.25 10.57 2.05
N ASP A 202 7.56 9.90 1.14
CA ASP A 202 6.60 8.84 1.47
C ASP A 202 7.28 7.68 2.18
N THR A 203 8.47 7.26 1.70
CA THR A 203 9.27 6.21 2.35
C THR A 203 9.65 6.59 3.78
N LEU A 204 10.12 7.81 3.97
CA LEU A 204 10.49 8.32 5.30
C LEU A 204 9.28 8.36 6.23
N LEU A 205 8.13 8.82 5.75
CA LEU A 205 6.89 8.90 6.52
C LEU A 205 6.42 7.52 6.96
N ILE A 206 6.36 6.55 6.04
CA ILE A 206 5.95 5.17 6.30
C ILE A 206 6.83 4.56 7.40
N GLN A 207 8.15 4.68 7.27
CA GLN A 207 9.10 4.13 8.24
C GLN A 207 9.00 4.80 9.61
N ASP A 208 8.88 6.14 9.65
CA ASP A 208 8.80 6.89 10.91
C ASP A 208 7.45 6.69 11.62
N ALA A 209 6.42 6.29 10.92
CA ALA A 209 5.10 5.95 11.47
C ALA A 209 4.96 4.46 11.83
N ASP A 210 6.05 3.69 11.85
CA ASP A 210 6.08 2.25 12.15
C ASP A 210 5.21 1.39 11.20
N PHE A 211 5.03 1.84 9.96
CA PHE A 211 4.45 1.03 8.89
C PHE A 211 5.56 0.34 8.10
N ASP A 212 5.19 -0.76 7.46
CA ASP A 212 6.10 -1.57 6.68
C ASP A 212 5.43 -1.96 5.35
N SER A 213 6.01 -1.54 4.24
CA SER A 213 5.51 -1.87 2.90
C SER A 213 5.65 -3.36 2.58
N GLU A 214 6.65 -4.05 3.16
CA GLU A 214 6.79 -5.50 3.02
C GLU A 214 5.64 -6.25 3.70
N LYS A 215 4.96 -5.60 4.64
CA LYS A 215 3.75 -6.09 5.30
C LYS A 215 2.47 -5.59 4.66
N GLY A 216 2.53 -4.76 3.61
CA GLY A 216 1.35 -4.36 2.87
C GLY A 216 0.51 -5.56 2.45
N LEU A 217 -0.83 -5.40 2.42
CA LEU A 217 -1.73 -6.52 2.14
C LEU A 217 -1.45 -7.13 0.77
N ASP A 218 -1.17 -6.28 -0.22
CA ASP A 218 -0.81 -6.71 -1.58
C ASP A 218 0.44 -7.60 -1.56
N ASN A 219 1.52 -7.11 -0.93
CA ASN A 219 2.79 -7.81 -0.87
C ASN A 219 2.68 -9.15 -0.11
N TYR A 220 1.91 -9.16 0.97
CA TYR A 220 1.62 -10.39 1.73
C TYR A 220 0.89 -11.43 0.88
N LEU A 221 -0.17 -11.02 0.16
CA LEU A 221 -0.96 -11.91 -0.69
C LEU A 221 -0.16 -12.39 -1.91
N LEU A 222 0.62 -11.50 -2.54
CA LEU A 222 1.52 -11.86 -3.65
C LEU A 222 2.58 -12.88 -3.21
N THR A 223 3.28 -12.61 -2.09
CA THR A 223 4.27 -13.54 -1.54
C THR A 223 3.65 -14.90 -1.24
N THR A 224 2.44 -14.92 -0.67
CA THR A 224 1.71 -16.17 -0.39
C THR A 224 1.32 -16.87 -1.70
N ALA A 225 0.83 -16.14 -2.70
CA ALA A 225 0.42 -16.71 -3.99
C ALA A 225 1.60 -17.32 -4.76
N HIS A 226 2.76 -16.66 -4.76
CA HIS A 226 3.97 -17.24 -5.33
C HIS A 226 4.40 -18.53 -4.60
N ALA A 227 4.36 -18.55 -3.27
CA ALA A 227 4.70 -19.73 -2.49
C ALA A 227 3.74 -20.90 -2.74
N ASP A 228 2.44 -20.62 -2.91
CA ASP A 228 1.39 -21.60 -3.17
C ASP A 228 1.31 -22.02 -4.65
N GLY A 229 1.97 -21.30 -5.56
CA GLY A 229 1.83 -21.49 -7.00
C GLY A 229 0.44 -21.14 -7.54
N LYS A 230 -0.26 -20.20 -6.86
CA LYS A 230 -1.58 -19.69 -7.28
C LYS A 230 -1.42 -18.82 -8.53
N GLU A 231 -2.40 -18.91 -9.45
CA GLU A 231 -2.44 -18.04 -10.63
C GLU A 231 -2.59 -16.57 -10.18
N ILE A 232 -1.69 -15.71 -10.61
CA ILE A 232 -1.73 -14.26 -10.36
C ILE A 232 -2.15 -13.58 -11.67
N TYR A 233 -3.11 -12.67 -11.58
CA TYR A 233 -3.55 -11.83 -12.69
C TYR A 233 -3.25 -10.36 -12.35
N GLU A 234 -2.41 -9.74 -13.14
CA GLU A 234 -2.11 -8.32 -13.05
C GLU A 234 -3.16 -7.52 -13.83
N VAL A 235 -3.91 -6.68 -13.14
CA VAL A 235 -4.91 -5.77 -13.74
C VAL A 235 -4.22 -4.65 -14.49
N GLU A 236 -3.11 -4.20 -13.97
CA GLU A 236 -2.17 -3.25 -14.57
C GLU A 236 -0.78 -3.91 -14.68
N SER A 237 0.27 -3.14 -14.89
CA SER A 237 1.63 -3.63 -14.76
C SER A 237 2.47 -2.67 -13.92
N VAL A 238 3.56 -3.17 -13.33
CA VAL A 238 4.53 -2.32 -12.63
C VAL A 238 5.03 -1.20 -13.53
N ASP A 239 5.33 -1.51 -14.80
CA ASP A 239 5.76 -0.50 -15.78
C ASP A 239 4.70 0.57 -16.02
N PHE A 240 3.42 0.20 -16.11
CA PHE A 240 2.34 1.17 -16.27
C PHE A 240 2.29 2.13 -15.09
N GLN A 241 2.29 1.61 -13.87
CA GLN A 241 2.18 2.42 -12.66
C GLN A 241 3.43 3.28 -12.45
N MET A 242 4.64 2.74 -12.69
CA MET A 242 5.87 3.53 -12.62
C MET A 242 5.91 4.64 -13.68
N ASN A 243 5.49 4.34 -14.91
CA ASN A 243 5.41 5.35 -15.97
C ASN A 243 4.39 6.44 -15.65
N LEU A 244 3.30 6.13 -14.98
CA LEU A 244 2.33 7.13 -14.52
C LEU A 244 3.01 8.13 -13.59
N LEU A 245 3.68 7.67 -12.55
CA LEU A 245 4.38 8.52 -11.57
C LEU A 245 5.51 9.33 -12.22
N ILE A 246 6.36 8.68 -13.01
CA ILE A 246 7.52 9.31 -13.66
C ILE A 246 7.11 10.42 -14.63
N ASN A 247 5.93 10.31 -15.25
CA ASN A 247 5.47 11.22 -16.30
C ASN A 247 4.37 12.20 -15.85
N PHE A 248 4.02 12.25 -14.57
CA PHE A 248 3.24 13.38 -14.09
C PHE A 248 3.94 14.70 -14.44
N SER A 249 3.13 15.70 -14.75
CA SER A 249 3.67 17.05 -15.04
C SER A 249 4.38 17.63 -13.82
N ASP A 250 5.35 18.50 -14.06
CA ASP A 250 6.02 19.24 -13.00
C ASP A 250 5.00 20.07 -12.18
N ASP A 251 3.89 20.53 -12.78
CA ASP A 251 2.81 21.26 -12.10
C ASP A 251 2.09 20.43 -11.04
N ILE A 252 1.91 19.13 -11.28
CA ILE A 252 1.31 18.22 -10.28
C ILE A 252 2.24 18.10 -9.06
N TYR A 253 3.53 17.89 -9.29
CA TYR A 253 4.50 17.82 -8.20
C TYR A 253 4.72 19.19 -7.52
N ASP A 254 4.65 20.28 -8.26
CA ASP A 254 4.67 21.63 -7.71
C ASP A 254 3.52 21.84 -6.72
N LEU A 255 2.30 21.46 -7.12
CA LEU A 255 1.13 21.53 -6.25
C LEU A 255 1.29 20.66 -5.01
N MET A 256 1.78 19.41 -5.17
CA MET A 256 2.07 18.50 -4.06
C MET A 256 3.07 19.11 -3.07
N PHE A 257 4.15 19.71 -3.55
CA PHE A 257 5.18 20.29 -2.68
C PHE A 257 4.72 21.58 -2.02
N ARG A 258 3.93 22.42 -2.71
CA ARG A 258 3.29 23.60 -2.08
C ARG A 258 2.35 23.20 -0.94
N SER A 259 1.70 22.06 -1.04
CA SER A 259 0.78 21.58 -0.02
C SER A 259 1.47 21.19 1.30
N TYR A 260 2.81 21.03 1.32
CA TYR A 260 3.57 20.89 2.56
C TYR A 260 3.69 22.19 3.38
N GLU A 261 3.21 23.34 2.86
CA GLU A 261 3.22 24.58 3.63
C GLU A 261 2.38 24.46 4.91
N GLY A 262 3.02 24.64 6.05
CA GLY A 262 2.39 24.51 7.38
C GLY A 262 2.18 23.07 7.85
N GLU A 263 2.58 22.08 7.05
CA GLU A 263 2.58 20.68 7.48
C GLU A 263 3.84 20.38 8.30
N THR A 264 3.67 19.42 9.22
CA THR A 264 4.76 18.86 10.03
C THR A 264 4.82 17.35 9.81
N LYS A 265 5.92 16.76 10.23
CA LYS A 265 6.07 15.30 10.24
C LYS A 265 4.94 14.64 11.05
N GLU A 266 4.59 15.21 12.19
CA GLU A 266 3.54 14.72 13.09
C GLU A 266 2.14 14.82 12.46
N SER A 267 1.84 15.91 11.72
CA SER A 267 0.55 16.05 11.03
C SER A 267 0.40 15.02 9.91
N GLN A 268 1.46 14.75 9.17
CA GLN A 268 1.45 13.73 8.12
C GLN A 268 1.32 12.30 8.68
N LYS A 269 2.02 12.01 9.79
CA LYS A 269 1.85 10.73 10.51
C LYS A 269 0.42 10.55 10.98
N GLN A 270 -0.21 11.59 11.54
CA GLN A 270 -1.59 11.51 12.00
C GLN A 270 -2.54 11.24 10.80
N SER A 271 -2.31 11.88 9.66
CA SER A 271 -3.10 11.62 8.45
C SER A 271 -2.97 10.18 7.97
N LEU A 272 -1.77 9.60 7.98
CA LEU A 272 -1.55 8.19 7.64
C LEU A 272 -2.25 7.25 8.63
N GLU A 273 -2.18 7.53 9.95
CA GLU A 273 -2.88 6.74 10.98
C GLU A 273 -4.41 6.84 10.86
N ASP A 274 -4.94 7.99 10.49
CA ASP A 274 -6.38 8.17 10.26
C ASP A 274 -6.86 7.30 9.09
N LEU A 275 -6.10 7.28 7.99
CA LEU A 275 -6.39 6.42 6.83
C LEU A 275 -6.27 4.94 7.16
N TYR A 276 -5.25 4.56 7.89
CA TYR A 276 -5.07 3.19 8.37
C TYR A 276 -6.24 2.76 9.27
N THR A 277 -6.72 3.66 10.14
CA THR A 277 -7.88 3.41 11.00
C THR A 277 -9.16 3.24 10.19
N ALA A 278 -9.37 4.09 9.18
CA ALA A 278 -10.46 3.99 8.24
C ALA A 278 -10.42 2.66 7.47
N TRP A 279 -9.24 2.28 6.95
CA TRP A 279 -9.05 0.99 6.30
C TRP A 279 -9.37 -0.19 7.23
N LYS A 280 -8.85 -0.18 8.46
CA LYS A 280 -9.11 -1.25 9.44
C LYS A 280 -10.60 -1.45 9.73
N SER A 281 -11.37 -0.38 9.74
CA SER A 281 -12.83 -0.42 9.99
C SER A 281 -13.66 -0.66 8.73
N GLY A 282 -13.03 -0.64 7.56
CA GLY A 282 -13.71 -0.75 6.28
C GLY A 282 -14.46 0.52 5.87
N ASP A 283 -14.17 1.66 6.48
CA ASP A 283 -14.67 2.98 6.13
C ASP A 283 -13.87 3.54 4.97
N ILE A 284 -14.25 3.16 3.74
CA ILE A 284 -13.54 3.58 2.54
C ILE A 284 -13.90 4.99 2.07
N GLU A 285 -15.04 5.55 2.50
CA GLU A 285 -15.45 6.88 2.09
C GLU A 285 -14.52 7.97 2.63
N THR A 286 -13.90 7.72 3.79
CA THR A 286 -12.84 8.59 4.35
C THR A 286 -11.67 8.79 3.39
N PHE A 287 -11.46 7.86 2.45
CA PHE A 287 -10.38 7.97 1.46
C PHE A 287 -10.65 9.03 0.39
N LEU A 288 -11.91 9.36 0.14
CA LEU A 288 -12.33 10.34 -0.85
C LEU A 288 -13.05 11.55 -0.23
N GLU A 289 -12.79 11.85 1.05
CA GLU A 289 -13.39 13.06 1.63
C GLU A 289 -13.02 14.27 0.77
N GLU A 290 -14.05 14.88 0.17
CA GLU A 290 -13.88 16.09 -0.64
C GLU A 290 -13.47 17.28 0.24
N ASP A 291 -12.61 18.12 -0.31
CA ASP A 291 -12.27 19.40 0.31
C ASP A 291 -13.51 20.31 0.35
N ASN A 292 -13.77 20.89 1.49
CA ASN A 292 -14.82 21.89 1.59
C ASN A 292 -14.36 23.25 1.03
N GLU A 293 -15.32 24.18 0.81
CA GLU A 293 -15.04 25.51 0.24
C GLU A 293 -13.97 26.30 1.04
N GLU A 294 -13.87 26.08 2.35
CA GLU A 294 -12.90 26.77 3.20
C GLU A 294 -11.49 26.22 2.97
N GLU A 295 -11.35 24.93 2.75
CA GLU A 295 -10.09 24.26 2.44
C GLU A 295 -9.60 24.59 1.03
N LEU A 296 -10.53 24.76 0.09
CA LEU A 296 -10.22 25.17 -1.29
C LEU A 296 -9.96 26.69 -1.45
N ALA A 297 -10.26 27.49 -0.42
CA ALA A 297 -10.12 28.95 -0.52
C ALA A 297 -8.68 29.46 -0.79
N GLY A 298 -7.68 28.63 -0.53
CA GLY A 298 -6.27 28.91 -0.81
C GLY A 298 -5.78 28.54 -2.21
N TYR A 299 -6.62 27.84 -3.01
CA TYR A 299 -6.24 27.31 -4.32
C TYR A 299 -6.81 28.14 -5.45
N THR A 300 -6.01 28.36 -6.49
CA THR A 300 -6.47 28.98 -7.73
C THR A 300 -7.32 28.00 -8.55
N GLU A 301 -8.05 28.51 -9.56
CA GLU A 301 -8.78 27.62 -10.50
C GLU A 301 -7.82 26.73 -11.31
N GLU A 302 -6.57 27.14 -11.52
CA GLU A 302 -5.54 26.30 -12.14
C GLU A 302 -5.10 25.19 -11.20
N ASP A 303 -4.89 25.46 -9.91
CA ASP A 303 -4.57 24.42 -8.91
C ASP A 303 -5.66 23.35 -8.82
N LYS A 304 -6.94 23.77 -8.83
CA LYS A 304 -8.07 22.84 -8.82
C LYS A 304 -8.08 21.93 -10.04
N LYS A 305 -7.77 22.50 -11.21
CA LYS A 305 -7.68 21.73 -12.45
C LYS A 305 -6.50 20.75 -12.42
N ILE A 306 -5.35 21.15 -11.88
CA ILE A 306 -4.19 20.25 -11.70
C ILE A 306 -4.56 19.10 -10.76
N ALA A 307 -5.27 19.38 -9.65
CA ALA A 307 -5.73 18.36 -8.72
C ALA A 307 -6.77 17.41 -9.37
N GLU A 308 -7.68 17.94 -10.19
CA GLU A 308 -8.63 17.14 -10.98
C GLU A 308 -7.90 16.23 -11.98
N ASP A 309 -6.93 16.77 -12.71
CA ASP A 309 -6.09 15.99 -13.65
C ASP A 309 -5.34 14.86 -12.93
N TYR A 310 -4.79 15.14 -11.75
CA TYR A 310 -4.15 14.12 -10.91
C TYR A 310 -5.15 13.02 -10.51
N ASN A 311 -6.31 13.38 -9.96
CA ASN A 311 -7.32 12.43 -9.53
C ASN A 311 -7.85 11.58 -10.71
N ASN A 312 -8.01 12.18 -11.88
CA ASN A 312 -8.40 11.45 -13.09
C ASN A 312 -7.38 10.38 -13.44
N GLN A 313 -6.09 10.73 -13.45
CA GLN A 313 -5.01 9.79 -13.79
C GLN A 313 -4.80 8.72 -12.71
N MET A 314 -4.89 9.09 -11.43
CA MET A 314 -4.59 8.18 -10.32
C MET A 314 -5.73 7.27 -9.93
N LEU A 315 -6.98 7.72 -10.10
CA LEU A 315 -8.16 6.98 -9.67
C LEU A 315 -9.12 6.71 -10.82
N TYR A 316 -9.78 7.73 -11.34
CA TYR A 316 -11.00 7.54 -12.15
C TYR A 316 -10.76 6.81 -13.47
N ASP A 317 -9.67 7.08 -14.16
CA ASP A 317 -9.37 6.38 -15.42
C ASP A 317 -8.87 4.95 -15.16
N ARG A 318 -8.15 4.74 -14.07
CA ARG A 318 -7.75 3.41 -13.62
C ARG A 318 -8.95 2.60 -13.13
N ASN A 319 -9.87 3.19 -12.37
CA ASN A 319 -11.11 2.54 -11.91
C ASN A 319 -11.94 1.96 -13.07
N LYS A 320 -12.06 2.70 -14.18
CA LYS A 320 -12.76 2.22 -15.39
C LYS A 320 -12.09 0.95 -15.96
N ASN A 321 -10.76 0.96 -16.03
CA ASN A 321 -10.00 -0.19 -16.53
C ASN A 321 -10.08 -1.37 -15.54
N MET A 322 -10.01 -1.09 -14.24
CA MET A 322 -10.11 -2.10 -13.18
C MET A 322 -11.51 -2.74 -13.13
N ALA A 323 -12.58 -1.94 -13.25
CA ALA A 323 -13.94 -2.45 -13.34
C ALA A 323 -14.11 -3.35 -14.59
N LYS A 324 -13.60 -2.91 -15.74
CA LYS A 324 -13.62 -3.71 -16.95
C LYS A 324 -12.84 -5.03 -16.84
N ALA A 325 -11.68 -5.01 -16.21
CA ALA A 325 -10.91 -6.22 -15.95
C ALA A 325 -11.66 -7.19 -15.02
N ALA A 326 -12.36 -6.67 -14.00
CA ALA A 326 -13.19 -7.47 -13.12
C ALA A 326 -14.35 -8.15 -13.87
N GLU A 327 -15.06 -7.43 -14.75
CA GLU A 327 -16.10 -8.00 -15.62
C GLU A 327 -15.55 -9.13 -16.51
N ASP A 328 -14.41 -8.89 -17.18
CA ASP A 328 -13.78 -9.86 -18.05
C ASP A 328 -13.35 -11.13 -17.31
N LEU A 329 -12.82 -10.98 -16.08
CA LEU A 329 -12.48 -12.10 -15.21
C LEU A 329 -13.71 -12.88 -14.74
N MET A 330 -14.79 -12.19 -14.32
CA MET A 330 -16.04 -12.85 -13.91
C MET A 330 -16.66 -13.64 -15.04
N SER A 331 -16.56 -13.16 -16.29
CA SER A 331 -17.08 -13.87 -17.48
C SER A 331 -16.41 -15.21 -17.75
N GLN A 332 -15.21 -15.44 -17.20
CA GLN A 332 -14.45 -16.69 -17.39
C GLN A 332 -14.94 -17.84 -16.47
N GLY A 333 -15.78 -17.54 -15.47
CA GLY A 333 -16.36 -18.54 -14.57
C GLY A 333 -15.36 -19.17 -13.58
N LYS A 334 -14.22 -18.53 -13.37
CA LYS A 334 -13.25 -18.90 -12.31
C LYS A 334 -13.58 -18.16 -11.01
N ASN A 335 -13.17 -18.74 -9.88
CA ASN A 335 -13.24 -18.03 -8.61
C ASN A 335 -12.06 -17.06 -8.52
N VAL A 336 -12.34 -15.77 -8.45
CA VAL A 336 -11.34 -14.72 -8.38
C VAL A 336 -11.41 -14.00 -7.05
N PHE A 337 -10.25 -13.82 -6.42
CA PHE A 337 -10.06 -12.89 -5.32
C PHE A 337 -9.38 -11.65 -5.88
N TYR A 338 -10.15 -10.55 -5.97
CA TYR A 338 -9.75 -9.31 -6.64
C TYR A 338 -9.34 -8.28 -5.59
N VAL A 339 -8.06 -7.94 -5.54
CA VAL A 339 -7.45 -7.14 -4.48
C VAL A 339 -6.72 -5.95 -5.10
N VAL A 340 -7.29 -4.76 -4.93
CA VAL A 340 -6.68 -3.48 -5.34
C VAL A 340 -6.82 -2.46 -4.22
N GLY A 341 -6.12 -1.34 -4.28
CA GLY A 341 -6.13 -0.32 -3.25
C GLY A 341 -7.53 0.13 -2.85
N ALA A 342 -7.77 0.32 -1.56
CA ALA A 342 -9.10 0.62 -1.00
C ALA A 342 -9.74 1.87 -1.62
N ALA A 343 -8.93 2.86 -1.98
CA ALA A 343 -9.40 4.09 -2.63
C ALA A 343 -10.11 3.86 -3.97
N HIS A 344 -9.73 2.81 -4.72
CA HIS A 344 -10.34 2.47 -5.99
C HIS A 344 -11.80 2.02 -5.88
N TYR A 345 -12.25 1.63 -4.69
CA TYR A 345 -13.62 1.18 -4.46
C TYR A 345 -14.56 2.29 -3.98
N ALA A 346 -14.02 3.41 -3.52
CA ALA A 346 -14.78 4.45 -2.82
C ALA A 346 -15.54 5.37 -3.77
N GLY A 347 -16.72 5.80 -3.34
CA GLY A 347 -17.52 6.88 -3.90
C GLY A 347 -18.00 6.71 -5.33
N GLU A 348 -18.47 7.81 -5.90
CA GLU A 348 -18.90 7.89 -7.30
C GLU A 348 -17.67 7.72 -8.23
N GLY A 349 -17.79 6.85 -9.23
CA GLY A 349 -16.67 6.49 -10.12
C GLY A 349 -15.69 5.48 -9.52
N GLY A 350 -15.94 4.97 -8.31
CA GLY A 350 -15.26 3.82 -7.76
C GLY A 350 -15.66 2.52 -8.46
N ILE A 351 -14.86 1.46 -8.30
CA ILE A 351 -15.09 0.17 -8.99
C ILE A 351 -16.48 -0.38 -8.66
N ILE A 352 -16.91 -0.31 -7.39
CA ILE A 352 -18.24 -0.83 -6.99
C ILE A 352 -19.36 -0.03 -7.66
N ASP A 353 -19.30 1.30 -7.65
CA ASP A 353 -20.27 2.16 -8.31
C ASP A 353 -20.35 1.90 -9.83
N LEU A 354 -19.19 1.70 -10.48
CA LEU A 354 -19.13 1.38 -11.91
C LEU A 354 -19.79 0.03 -12.22
N LEU A 355 -19.47 -1.01 -11.44
CA LEU A 355 -20.06 -2.34 -11.61
C LEU A 355 -21.56 -2.34 -11.33
N GLU A 356 -22.04 -1.61 -10.32
CA GLU A 356 -23.48 -1.47 -10.04
C GLU A 356 -24.22 -0.74 -11.16
N LYS A 357 -23.61 0.28 -11.78
CA LYS A 357 -24.15 0.96 -12.97
C LYS A 357 -24.29 0.02 -14.17
N ASP A 358 -23.41 -0.99 -14.27
CA ASP A 358 -23.44 -2.02 -15.32
C ASP A 358 -24.30 -3.24 -14.93
N GLY A 359 -25.07 -3.16 -13.82
CA GLY A 359 -26.07 -4.12 -13.41
C GLY A 359 -25.57 -5.27 -12.53
N TYR A 360 -24.35 -5.19 -12.04
CA TYR A 360 -23.82 -6.09 -11.01
C TYR A 360 -24.44 -5.74 -9.65
N THR A 361 -24.41 -6.68 -8.71
CA THR A 361 -24.78 -6.44 -7.33
C THR A 361 -23.57 -6.64 -6.43
N ALA A 362 -23.33 -5.72 -5.51
CA ALA A 362 -22.23 -5.77 -4.56
C ALA A 362 -22.76 -5.82 -3.12
N GLU A 363 -22.41 -6.88 -2.40
CA GLU A 363 -22.81 -7.08 -1.01
C GLU A 363 -21.56 -7.05 -0.11
N ARG A 364 -21.57 -6.19 0.92
CA ARG A 364 -20.48 -6.13 1.91
C ARG A 364 -20.39 -7.47 2.64
N VAL A 365 -19.20 -8.03 2.65
CA VAL A 365 -18.89 -9.23 3.45
C VAL A 365 -18.83 -8.84 4.92
N GLN A 366 -19.46 -9.64 5.76
CA GLN A 366 -19.38 -9.52 7.22
C GLN A 366 -18.26 -10.42 7.75
N TYR A 367 -17.47 -9.92 8.68
CA TYR A 367 -16.35 -10.61 9.31
C TYR A 367 -16.78 -11.46 10.49
#